data_5c67458dfe667cdced5aef03aec949d3
#
_entry.id   5c67458dfe667cdced5aef03aec949d3
#
_cell.length_a   1.000
_cell.length_b   1.000
_cell.length_c   1.000
_cell.angle_alpha   90.00
_cell.angle_beta   90.00
_cell.angle_gamma   90.00
#
_symmetry.space_group_name_H-M   'P 1'
#
loop_
_entity.id
_entity.type
_entity.pdbx_description
1 polymer ?
#
loop_
_entity_poly.entity_id
_entity_poly.type
_entity_poly.pdbx_seq_one_letter_code
_entity_poly.pdbx_strand_id
1 'polypeptide(L)'
;MFKTIKRIILWSKGYEKRLYLGIVFSFLATWFAAGPTIVASWALNQVLIDMHGEKEMTISVIWISFLAIIVLILLRFLCAYWKSKLQESIGNEVAAEQRINIGDILKRVSLGYFNKNSIGDILATITTELSSVELQGMKIIDAVVNGYVNLLATVLCLAYFNWQAAIVSVIGALLSALALKGMNKKSNSTASINHKVSEDLASATIEYIHGLPIVKSFGREGAAMESIRNTCKNSKDISIKIQREFVPFNCLHLFVLKMASVGIVLVTGLLTMSTKMELPNFLMMAIFAFMIFGGVENINESAHMLGIIESALNKLEKIEKVDYIDSDGKDIELKAYNINFEYVSFGYDERKILNNISFKIPENTTTAIVGPSGSGKSTLCNLISRFYDVDEGRIRIGGHDVREFTCDSLLKNISMVFQNVYLFHDTIRNNILFGNPNATEEEIVKSAKEACCHDFIMALPEGYDTIVGERGSSLSGGEKQRISIARAILKNAPIVILDEATASIDPENEHLIQQAISALTHGKTIIIIAHRLATIERADQIIVVDGGRIVQKGRHEELINQEGVYKRFINIREKAEGFRII
;
A
#
# COMPACT_ATOMS: atom_id res chain seq x y z
N MET A 1 7.57 12.39 19.49
CA MET A 1 7.32 11.13 20.22
C MET A 1 5.87 11.00 20.67
N PHE A 2 5.38 11.74 21.69
CA PHE A 2 3.97 11.60 22.14
C PHE A 2 2.91 11.91 21.09
N LYS A 3 3.17 12.85 20.16
CA LYS A 3 2.29 13.14 19.04
C LYS A 3 2.14 11.93 18.11
N THR A 4 3.25 11.27 17.81
CA THR A 4 3.26 10.08 16.94
C THR A 4 2.56 8.90 17.62
N ILE A 5 2.80 8.69 18.93
CA ILE A 5 2.08 7.67 19.74
C ILE A 5 0.57 7.92 19.71
N LYS A 6 0.13 9.18 19.90
CA LYS A 6 -1.29 9.53 19.79
C LYS A 6 -1.86 9.21 18.41
N ARG A 7 -1.09 9.41 17.34
CA ARG A 7 -1.52 9.03 15.97
C ARG A 7 -1.63 7.52 15.80
N ILE A 8 -0.70 6.73 16.37
CA ILE A 8 -0.80 5.25 16.33
C ILE A 8 -2.04 4.78 17.11
N ILE A 9 -2.35 5.39 18.26
CA ILE A 9 -3.57 5.10 19.00
C ILE A 9 -4.82 5.46 18.19
N LEU A 10 -4.82 6.61 17.50
CA LEU A 10 -5.91 7.01 16.62
C LEU A 10 -6.04 6.09 15.40
N TRP A 11 -4.92 5.60 14.86
CA TRP A 11 -4.90 4.62 13.79
C TRP A 11 -5.53 3.29 14.22
N SER A 12 -5.39 2.90 15.49
CA SER A 12 -6.05 1.72 16.06
C SER A 12 -7.48 1.98 16.57
N LYS A 13 -8.16 3.01 16.02
CA LYS A 13 -9.53 3.36 16.40
C LYS A 13 -10.48 2.16 16.20
N GLY A 14 -11.32 1.91 17.22
CA GLY A 14 -12.17 0.72 17.29
C GLY A 14 -11.63 -0.38 18.19
N TYR A 15 -10.33 -0.42 18.44
CA TYR A 15 -9.65 -1.40 19.28
C TYR A 15 -9.12 -0.82 20.60
N GLU A 16 -9.51 0.41 20.98
CA GLU A 16 -8.96 1.16 22.10
C GLU A 16 -9.06 0.40 23.43
N LYS A 17 -10.20 -0.26 23.68
CA LYS A 17 -10.39 -1.05 24.92
C LYS A 17 -9.39 -2.20 25.05
N ARG A 18 -9.13 -2.90 23.93
CA ARG A 18 -8.14 -3.99 23.88
C ARG A 18 -6.73 -3.45 24.07
N LEU A 19 -6.42 -2.31 23.46
CA LEU A 19 -5.13 -1.64 23.59
C LEU A 19 -4.84 -1.24 25.04
N TYR A 20 -5.78 -0.56 25.72
CA TYR A 20 -5.61 -0.15 27.11
C TYR A 20 -5.50 -1.35 28.05
N LEU A 21 -6.30 -2.40 27.86
CA LEU A 21 -6.17 -3.63 28.63
C LEU A 21 -4.80 -4.29 28.41
N GLY A 22 -4.31 -4.33 27.18
CA GLY A 22 -2.98 -4.84 26.86
C GLY A 22 -1.87 -4.07 27.55
N ILE A 23 -1.96 -2.73 27.60
CA ILE A 23 -1.01 -1.87 28.34
C ILE A 23 -1.03 -2.20 29.86
N VAL A 24 -2.21 -2.42 30.45
CA VAL A 24 -2.32 -2.81 31.86
C VAL A 24 -1.65 -4.17 32.11
N PHE A 25 -1.91 -5.17 31.25
CA PHE A 25 -1.25 -6.48 31.39
C PHE A 25 0.26 -6.40 31.16
N SER A 26 0.73 -5.54 30.26
CA SER A 26 2.16 -5.31 30.07
C SER A 26 2.82 -4.71 31.30
N PHE A 27 2.18 -3.72 31.92
CA PHE A 27 2.64 -3.14 33.19
C PHE A 27 2.71 -4.20 34.29
N LEU A 28 1.64 -4.99 34.48
CA LEU A 28 1.62 -6.06 35.49
C LEU A 28 2.70 -7.12 35.23
N ALA A 29 2.91 -7.52 33.97
CA ALA A 29 3.97 -8.47 33.62
C ALA A 29 5.36 -7.97 33.99
N THR A 30 5.62 -6.67 33.81
CA THR A 30 6.90 -6.05 34.19
C THR A 30 7.07 -5.98 35.72
N TRP A 31 6.00 -5.68 36.44
CA TRP A 31 6.00 -5.69 37.90
C TRP A 31 6.24 -7.08 38.47
N PHE A 32 5.57 -8.10 37.96
CA PHE A 32 5.85 -9.49 38.38
C PHE A 32 7.24 -9.95 37.99
N ALA A 33 7.88 -9.36 36.98
CA ALA A 33 9.28 -9.62 36.66
C ALA A 33 10.26 -9.12 37.73
N ALA A 34 9.92 -8.04 38.44
CA ALA A 34 10.72 -7.49 39.55
C ALA A 34 10.46 -8.24 40.88
N GLY A 35 9.33 -8.92 41.04
CA GLY A 35 8.92 -9.61 42.25
C GLY A 35 9.94 -10.61 42.83
N PRO A 36 10.57 -11.48 42.02
CA PRO A 36 11.59 -12.41 42.50
C PRO A 36 12.76 -11.74 43.27
N THR A 37 13.14 -10.52 42.84
CA THR A 37 14.21 -9.75 43.52
C THR A 37 13.76 -9.29 44.91
N ILE A 38 12.49 -8.93 45.08
CA ILE A 38 11.94 -8.54 46.41
C ILE A 38 11.88 -9.77 47.32
N VAL A 39 11.45 -10.92 46.80
CA VAL A 39 11.42 -12.17 47.59
C VAL A 39 12.83 -12.60 47.97
N ALA A 40 13.81 -12.48 47.07
CA ALA A 40 15.22 -12.80 47.38
C ALA A 40 15.78 -11.88 48.45
N SER A 41 15.47 -10.57 48.44
CA SER A 41 15.86 -9.62 49.47
C SER A 41 15.25 -9.96 50.83
N TRP A 42 13.94 -10.31 50.84
CA TRP A 42 13.28 -10.74 52.07
C TRP A 42 13.91 -12.03 52.63
N ALA A 43 14.20 -13.02 51.79
CA ALA A 43 14.87 -14.25 52.23
C ALA A 43 16.28 -13.98 52.77
N LEU A 44 17.04 -13.09 52.13
CA LEU A 44 18.37 -12.68 52.59
C LEU A 44 18.29 -11.98 53.94
N ASN A 45 17.28 -11.17 54.19
CA ASN A 45 17.05 -10.54 55.47
C ASN A 45 16.82 -11.58 56.59
N GLN A 46 16.06 -12.65 56.31
CA GLN A 46 15.86 -13.74 57.29
C GLN A 46 17.16 -14.48 57.59
N VAL A 47 18.03 -14.70 56.59
CA VAL A 47 19.38 -15.30 56.81
C VAL A 47 20.25 -14.42 57.71
N LEU A 48 20.23 -13.11 57.51
CA LEU A 48 21.03 -12.18 58.31
C LEU A 48 20.54 -12.07 59.78
N ILE A 49 19.21 -12.16 59.97
CA ILE A 49 18.60 -12.20 61.30
C ILE A 49 19.07 -13.48 62.07
N ASP A 50 19.12 -14.61 61.38
CA ASP A 50 19.63 -15.86 61.92
C ASP A 50 21.15 -15.76 62.32
N MET A 51 21.96 -15.20 61.40
CA MET A 51 23.39 -14.99 61.64
C MET A 51 23.69 -14.09 62.84
N HIS A 52 22.78 -13.15 63.13
CA HIS A 52 22.93 -12.30 64.33
C HIS A 52 22.38 -12.95 65.60
N GLY A 53 21.84 -14.17 65.49
CA GLY A 53 21.35 -14.93 66.67
C GLY A 53 19.98 -14.42 67.20
N GLU A 54 19.30 -13.58 66.50
CA GLU A 54 18.00 -13.02 66.92
C GLU A 54 16.83 -14.00 66.75
N LYS A 55 16.88 -14.85 65.67
CA LYS A 55 15.84 -15.83 65.38
C LYS A 55 16.37 -16.91 64.43
N GLU A 56 16.22 -18.21 64.83
CA GLU A 56 16.59 -19.33 63.94
C GLU A 56 15.83 -19.35 62.63
N MET A 57 16.55 -19.52 61.52
CA MET A 57 15.96 -19.66 60.20
C MET A 57 15.26 -21.02 60.07
N THR A 58 14.00 -21.01 59.75
CA THR A 58 13.22 -22.23 59.55
C THR A 58 13.22 -22.62 58.06
N ILE A 59 13.23 -23.92 57.80
CA ILE A 59 13.16 -24.48 56.40
C ILE A 59 11.93 -23.97 55.66
N SER A 60 10.89 -23.53 56.38
CA SER A 60 9.69 -22.92 55.82
C SER A 60 9.98 -21.64 55.02
N VAL A 61 10.97 -20.85 55.40
CA VAL A 61 11.38 -19.61 54.67
C VAL A 61 11.83 -19.95 53.26
N ILE A 62 12.58 -21.06 53.10
CA ILE A 62 13.03 -21.52 51.76
C ILE A 62 11.85 -21.93 50.92
N TRP A 63 10.92 -22.73 51.46
CA TRP A 63 9.74 -23.18 50.71
C TRP A 63 8.79 -22.02 50.38
N ILE A 64 8.58 -21.08 51.29
CA ILE A 64 7.77 -19.87 51.05
C ILE A 64 8.40 -19.03 49.91
N SER A 65 9.70 -18.81 49.96
CA SER A 65 10.40 -18.05 48.90
C SER A 65 10.31 -18.74 47.55
N PHE A 66 10.53 -20.06 47.53
CA PHE A 66 10.44 -20.87 46.30
C PHE A 66 9.02 -20.83 45.71
N LEU A 67 7.99 -21.05 46.52
CA LEU A 67 6.61 -21.01 46.09
C LEU A 67 6.22 -19.62 45.60
N ALA A 68 6.60 -18.56 46.31
CA ALA A 68 6.34 -17.18 45.95
C ALA A 68 6.98 -16.82 44.59
N ILE A 69 8.21 -17.24 44.33
CA ILE A 69 8.89 -17.02 43.04
C ILE A 69 8.16 -17.76 41.92
N ILE A 70 7.74 -19.02 42.13
CA ILE A 70 6.97 -19.77 41.13
C ILE A 70 5.66 -19.06 40.78
N VAL A 71 4.90 -18.63 41.80
CA VAL A 71 3.65 -17.90 41.61
C VAL A 71 3.87 -16.62 40.80
N LEU A 72 4.90 -15.84 41.13
CA LEU A 72 5.23 -14.61 40.40
C LEU A 72 5.62 -14.87 38.95
N ILE A 73 6.36 -15.94 38.66
CA ILE A 73 6.72 -16.35 37.30
C ILE A 73 5.45 -16.75 36.53
N LEU A 74 4.54 -17.52 37.13
CA LEU A 74 3.29 -17.93 36.51
C LEU A 74 2.38 -16.72 36.20
N LEU A 75 2.26 -15.79 37.17
CA LEU A 75 1.49 -14.55 36.98
C LEU A 75 2.10 -13.69 35.86
N ARG A 76 3.43 -13.55 35.83
CA ARG A 76 4.15 -12.87 34.75
C ARG A 76 3.83 -13.50 33.39
N PHE A 77 3.92 -14.82 33.29
CA PHE A 77 3.62 -15.54 32.06
C PHE A 77 2.17 -15.32 31.62
N LEU A 78 1.20 -15.42 32.52
CA LEU A 78 -0.21 -15.19 32.25
C LEU A 78 -0.47 -13.76 31.75
N CYS A 79 0.13 -12.76 32.42
CA CYS A 79 0.00 -11.37 31.98
C CYS A 79 0.65 -11.13 30.63
N ALA A 80 1.82 -11.70 30.37
CA ALA A 80 2.50 -11.60 29.07
C ALA A 80 1.68 -12.25 27.95
N TYR A 81 1.06 -13.41 28.20
CA TYR A 81 0.16 -14.07 27.25
C TYR A 81 -1.04 -13.18 26.89
N TRP A 82 -1.73 -12.63 27.90
CA TRP A 82 -2.88 -11.75 27.65
C TRP A 82 -2.47 -10.43 26.96
N LYS A 83 -1.31 -9.86 27.30
CA LYS A 83 -0.74 -8.72 26.60
C LYS A 83 -0.60 -9.00 25.10
N SER A 84 0.12 -10.07 24.72
CA SER A 84 0.35 -10.41 23.31
C SER A 84 -0.98 -10.65 22.58
N LYS A 85 -1.90 -11.38 23.20
CA LYS A 85 -3.21 -11.66 22.61
C LYS A 85 -4.07 -10.42 22.40
N LEU A 86 -4.05 -9.45 23.33
CA LEU A 86 -4.91 -8.28 23.30
C LEU A 86 -4.31 -7.11 22.51
N GLN A 87 -3.01 -6.89 22.62
CA GLN A 87 -2.34 -5.70 22.10
C GLN A 87 -1.61 -5.96 20.79
N GLU A 88 -0.79 -7.01 20.70
CA GLU A 88 0.07 -7.22 19.53
C GLU A 88 -0.75 -7.61 18.28
N SER A 89 -1.88 -8.33 18.44
CA SER A 89 -2.75 -8.69 17.33
C SER A 89 -3.48 -7.50 16.69
N ILE A 90 -3.65 -6.38 17.41
CA ILE A 90 -4.33 -5.18 16.88
C ILE A 90 -3.62 -4.67 15.62
N GLY A 91 -2.29 -4.66 15.60
CA GLY A 91 -1.53 -4.20 14.44
C GLY A 91 -1.90 -4.94 13.16
N ASN A 92 -2.01 -6.28 13.23
CA ASN A 92 -2.36 -7.12 12.09
C ASN A 92 -3.82 -6.89 11.63
N GLU A 93 -4.76 -6.77 12.57
CA GLU A 93 -6.18 -6.55 12.27
C GLU A 93 -6.39 -5.19 11.58
N VAL A 94 -5.84 -4.12 12.16
CA VAL A 94 -5.97 -2.76 11.58
C VAL A 94 -5.25 -2.65 10.24
N ALA A 95 -4.08 -3.26 10.09
CA ALA A 95 -3.35 -3.22 8.82
C ALA A 95 -4.11 -3.97 7.70
N ALA A 96 -4.78 -5.08 8.02
CA ALA A 96 -5.62 -5.80 7.06
C ALA A 96 -6.81 -4.94 6.61
N GLU A 97 -7.53 -4.31 7.57
CA GLU A 97 -8.63 -3.39 7.27
C GLU A 97 -8.15 -2.21 6.41
N GLN A 98 -6.98 -1.66 6.74
CA GLN A 98 -6.37 -0.56 5.97
C GLN A 98 -6.03 -0.94 4.53
N ARG A 99 -5.46 -2.14 4.31
CA ARG A 99 -5.17 -2.63 2.96
C ARG A 99 -6.43 -2.75 2.11
N ILE A 100 -7.53 -3.25 2.68
CA ILE A 100 -8.82 -3.34 2.01
C ILE A 100 -9.34 -1.93 1.69
N ASN A 101 -9.36 -1.04 2.68
CA ASN A 101 -9.82 0.33 2.51
C ASN A 101 -9.03 1.10 1.44
N ILE A 102 -7.69 0.95 1.41
CA ILE A 102 -6.87 1.55 0.36
C ILE A 102 -7.24 0.98 -1.02
N GLY A 103 -7.51 -0.32 -1.13
CA GLY A 103 -8.00 -0.93 -2.37
C GLY A 103 -9.30 -0.29 -2.86
N ASP A 104 -10.25 -0.06 -1.96
CA ASP A 104 -11.52 0.59 -2.28
C ASP A 104 -11.34 2.07 -2.67
N ILE A 105 -10.42 2.79 -2.01
CA ILE A 105 -10.04 4.16 -2.38
C ILE A 105 -9.45 4.20 -3.79
N LEU A 106 -8.47 3.32 -4.07
CA LEU A 106 -7.77 3.29 -5.36
C LEU A 106 -8.71 2.92 -6.52
N LYS A 107 -9.78 2.19 -6.28
CA LYS A 107 -10.83 1.89 -7.26
C LYS A 107 -11.59 3.16 -7.68
N ARG A 108 -11.73 4.15 -6.80
CA ARG A 108 -12.58 5.34 -6.98
C ARG A 108 -11.80 6.62 -7.30
N VAL A 109 -10.47 6.57 -7.37
CA VAL A 109 -9.66 7.71 -7.80
C VAL A 109 -9.57 7.79 -9.32
N SER A 110 -9.38 9.01 -9.85
CA SER A 110 -9.08 9.21 -11.28
C SER A 110 -7.79 8.47 -11.67
N LEU A 111 -7.72 7.94 -12.91
CA LEU A 111 -6.48 7.37 -13.43
C LEU A 111 -5.31 8.40 -13.46
N GLY A 112 -5.61 9.70 -13.48
CA GLY A 112 -4.62 10.77 -13.33
C GLY A 112 -3.84 10.72 -12.02
N TYR A 113 -4.40 10.14 -10.99
CA TYR A 113 -3.71 9.90 -9.72
C TYR A 113 -2.48 9.01 -9.90
N PHE A 114 -2.59 7.95 -10.70
CA PHE A 114 -1.49 7.02 -10.98
C PHE A 114 -0.43 7.61 -11.92
N ASN A 115 -0.75 8.63 -12.70
CA ASN A 115 0.23 9.36 -13.49
C ASN A 115 1.07 10.31 -12.63
N LYS A 116 0.46 10.93 -11.61
CA LYS A 116 1.10 11.87 -10.68
C LYS A 116 1.86 11.16 -9.55
N ASN A 117 1.42 9.96 -9.16
CA ASN A 117 2.01 9.17 -8.09
C ASN A 117 2.57 7.87 -8.67
N SER A 118 3.83 7.57 -8.35
CA SER A 118 4.46 6.32 -8.79
C SER A 118 3.69 5.10 -8.24
N ILE A 119 3.37 4.14 -9.10
CA ILE A 119 2.79 2.84 -8.69
C ILE A 119 3.70 2.16 -7.66
N GLY A 120 5.03 2.30 -7.81
CA GLY A 120 6.00 1.77 -6.86
C GLY A 120 5.89 2.40 -5.47
N ASP A 121 5.60 3.72 -5.36
CA ASP A 121 5.42 4.39 -4.06
C ASP A 121 4.11 3.95 -3.39
N ILE A 122 3.02 3.81 -4.16
CA ILE A 122 1.76 3.26 -3.66
C ILE A 122 1.94 1.82 -3.15
N LEU A 123 2.61 0.98 -3.94
CA LEU A 123 2.90 -0.41 -3.56
C LEU A 123 3.78 -0.46 -2.30
N ALA A 124 4.86 0.34 -2.23
CA ALA A 124 5.72 0.42 -1.06
C ALA A 124 4.94 0.88 0.19
N THR A 125 4.01 1.82 0.03
CA THR A 125 3.17 2.29 1.14
C THR A 125 2.26 1.18 1.68
N ILE A 126 1.61 0.40 0.81
CA ILE A 126 0.68 -0.68 1.20
C ILE A 126 1.43 -1.90 1.77
N THR A 127 2.61 -2.22 1.24
CA THR A 127 3.37 -3.42 1.62
C THR A 127 4.37 -3.12 2.73
N THR A 128 5.37 -2.29 2.45
CA THR A 128 6.53 -2.10 3.34
C THR A 128 6.24 -1.14 4.49
N GLU A 129 5.66 0.02 4.18
CA GLU A 129 5.47 1.06 5.21
C GLU A 129 4.33 0.70 6.16
N LEU A 130 3.19 0.23 5.63
CA LEU A 130 2.09 -0.25 6.47
C LEU A 130 2.52 -1.45 7.33
N SER A 131 3.34 -2.37 6.79
CA SER A 131 3.91 -3.48 7.58
C SER A 131 4.84 -3.00 8.69
N SER A 132 5.53 -1.88 8.51
CA SER A 132 6.32 -1.27 9.58
C SER A 132 5.44 -0.76 10.73
N VAL A 133 4.29 -0.16 10.42
CA VAL A 133 3.29 0.26 11.43
C VAL A 133 2.66 -0.96 12.10
N GLU A 134 2.28 -1.97 11.32
CA GLU A 134 1.71 -3.25 11.76
C GLU A 134 2.59 -3.95 12.80
N LEU A 135 3.87 -4.17 12.46
CA LEU A 135 4.79 -4.95 13.28
C LEU A 135 5.38 -4.18 14.46
N GLN A 136 5.63 -2.89 14.29
CA GLN A 136 6.36 -2.08 15.27
C GLN A 136 5.46 -1.10 16.02
N GLY A 137 4.31 -0.68 15.47
CA GLY A 137 3.46 0.34 16.07
C GLY A 137 3.03 -0.01 17.50
N MET A 138 2.50 -1.22 17.69
CA MET A 138 2.04 -1.67 19.01
C MET A 138 3.20 -1.89 19.99
N LYS A 139 4.35 -2.39 19.51
CA LYS A 139 5.56 -2.59 20.32
C LYS A 139 6.14 -1.26 20.81
N ILE A 140 6.09 -0.23 20.01
CA ILE A 140 6.57 1.11 20.36
C ILE A 140 5.66 1.75 21.43
N ILE A 141 4.33 1.61 21.29
CA ILE A 141 3.40 2.05 22.34
C ILE A 141 3.78 1.38 23.66
N ASP A 142 3.97 0.06 23.63
CA ASP A 142 4.34 -0.71 24.80
C ASP A 142 5.68 -0.24 25.39
N ALA A 143 6.74 -0.17 24.59
CA ALA A 143 8.06 0.24 25.03
C ALA A 143 8.08 1.64 25.66
N VAL A 144 7.37 2.61 25.04
CA VAL A 144 7.39 4.00 25.52
C VAL A 144 6.46 4.18 26.70
N VAL A 145 5.21 3.71 26.64
CA VAL A 145 4.23 3.90 27.73
C VAL A 145 4.67 3.14 28.96
N ASN A 146 4.99 1.85 28.81
CA ASN A 146 5.43 1.06 29.97
C ASN A 146 6.82 1.48 30.47
N GLY A 147 7.73 1.90 29.58
CA GLY A 147 9.03 2.42 29.99
C GLY A 147 8.90 3.59 30.98
N TYR A 148 8.05 4.57 30.67
CA TYR A 148 7.82 5.71 31.56
C TYR A 148 6.99 5.35 32.80
N VAL A 149 5.94 4.53 32.65
CA VAL A 149 5.10 4.10 33.75
C VAL A 149 5.91 3.26 34.76
N ASN A 150 6.75 2.35 34.27
CA ASN A 150 7.64 1.56 35.11
C ASN A 150 8.69 2.43 35.81
N LEU A 151 9.28 3.41 35.11
CA LEU A 151 10.19 4.35 35.73
C LEU A 151 9.52 5.11 36.89
N LEU A 152 8.30 5.64 36.64
CA LEU A 152 7.54 6.36 37.67
C LEU A 152 7.26 5.47 38.89
N ALA A 153 6.77 4.26 38.66
CA ALA A 153 6.46 3.32 39.71
C ALA A 153 7.71 2.92 40.53
N THR A 154 8.83 2.70 39.83
CA THR A 154 10.10 2.36 40.51
C THR A 154 10.68 3.53 41.28
N VAL A 155 10.56 4.77 40.74
CA VAL A 155 10.94 5.97 41.49
C VAL A 155 10.12 6.12 42.79
N LEU A 156 8.80 5.88 42.71
CA LEU A 156 7.91 5.90 43.88
C LEU A 156 8.29 4.81 44.89
N CYS A 157 8.62 3.62 44.43
CA CYS A 157 9.10 2.53 45.26
C CYS A 157 10.43 2.90 45.94
N LEU A 158 11.39 3.45 45.20
CA LEU A 158 12.65 3.94 45.79
C LEU A 158 12.42 5.05 46.82
N ALA A 159 11.51 5.98 46.54
CA ALA A 159 11.19 7.07 47.46
C ALA A 159 10.65 6.55 48.81
N TYR A 160 9.92 5.44 48.79
CA TYR A 160 9.43 4.77 50.01
C TYR A 160 10.59 4.20 50.85
N PHE A 161 11.60 3.57 50.23
CA PHE A 161 12.74 3.01 50.91
C PHE A 161 13.83 4.05 51.23
N ASN A 162 14.12 4.92 50.25
CA ASN A 162 15.12 5.97 50.40
C ASN A 162 14.89 7.12 49.39
N TRP A 163 14.49 8.29 49.89
CA TRP A 163 14.20 9.47 49.09
C TRP A 163 15.43 10.05 48.34
N GLN A 164 16.66 9.84 48.88
CA GLN A 164 17.90 10.31 48.25
C GLN A 164 18.22 9.49 46.99
N ALA A 165 18.03 8.18 47.04
CA ALA A 165 18.16 7.29 45.89
C ALA A 165 17.12 7.64 44.82
N ALA A 166 15.88 7.97 45.20
CA ALA A 166 14.85 8.43 44.30
C ALA A 166 15.22 9.73 43.57
N ILE A 167 15.81 10.71 44.26
CA ILE A 167 16.30 11.96 43.64
C ILE A 167 17.36 11.66 42.58
N VAL A 168 18.35 10.81 42.88
CA VAL A 168 19.40 10.42 41.92
C VAL A 168 18.79 9.79 40.68
N SER A 169 17.79 8.93 40.85
CA SER A 169 17.11 8.29 39.71
C SER A 169 16.32 9.30 38.87
N VAL A 170 15.64 10.28 39.46
CA VAL A 170 14.94 11.35 38.76
C VAL A 170 15.92 12.24 37.97
N ILE A 171 17.04 12.63 38.57
CA ILE A 171 18.09 13.42 37.90
C ILE A 171 18.63 12.63 36.69
N GLY A 172 18.95 11.33 36.87
CA GLY A 172 19.42 10.47 35.79
C GLY A 172 18.41 10.38 34.65
N ALA A 173 17.13 10.21 34.96
CA ALA A 173 16.06 10.16 33.98
C ALA A 173 15.89 11.49 33.23
N LEU A 174 15.97 12.64 33.91
CA LEU A 174 15.88 13.97 33.26
C LEU A 174 17.06 14.24 32.34
N LEU A 175 18.28 13.93 32.75
CA LEU A 175 19.48 14.06 31.91
C LEU A 175 19.41 13.15 30.68
N SER A 176 18.96 11.92 30.87
CA SER A 176 18.71 10.95 29.81
C SER A 176 17.66 11.47 28.82
N ALA A 177 16.56 12.08 29.30
CA ALA A 177 15.52 12.67 28.44
C ALA A 177 16.04 13.83 27.59
N LEU A 178 17.03 14.61 28.08
CA LEU A 178 17.69 15.65 27.28
C LEU A 178 18.49 15.06 26.11
N ALA A 179 19.23 13.96 26.35
CA ALA A 179 19.95 13.25 25.29
C ALA A 179 18.98 12.69 24.24
N LEU A 180 17.86 12.08 24.65
CA LEU A 180 16.81 11.59 23.76
C LEU A 180 16.16 12.71 22.95
N LYS A 181 15.97 13.90 23.53
CA LYS A 181 15.44 15.06 22.79
C LYS A 181 16.37 15.49 21.65
N GLY A 182 17.68 15.48 21.89
CA GLY A 182 18.69 15.75 20.86
C GLY A 182 18.64 14.73 19.72
N MET A 183 18.54 13.46 20.06
CA MET A 183 18.42 12.36 19.12
C MET A 183 17.14 12.45 18.27
N ASN A 184 15.98 12.70 18.88
CA ASN A 184 14.71 12.86 18.15
C ASN A 184 14.74 14.01 17.16
N LYS A 185 15.35 15.15 17.51
CA LYS A 185 15.52 16.28 16.57
C LYS A 185 16.35 15.87 15.36
N LYS A 186 17.39 15.07 15.56
CA LYS A 186 18.25 14.59 14.48
C LYS A 186 17.57 13.52 13.65
N SER A 187 16.85 12.59 14.27
CA SER A 187 16.04 11.57 13.59
C SER A 187 15.07 12.18 12.60
N ASN A 188 14.29 13.16 13.01
CA ASN A 188 13.33 13.83 12.14
C ASN A 188 13.99 14.53 10.95
N SER A 189 15.20 15.07 11.13
CA SER A 189 15.94 15.73 10.04
C SER A 189 16.54 14.76 9.03
N THR A 190 16.81 13.52 9.42
CA THR A 190 17.41 12.49 8.55
C THR A 190 16.41 11.52 7.97
N ALA A 191 15.19 11.46 8.50
CA ALA A 191 14.15 10.54 8.04
C ALA A 191 13.80 10.75 6.55
N SER A 192 13.67 12.01 6.09
CA SER A 192 13.41 12.33 4.68
C SER A 192 14.54 11.91 3.75
N ILE A 193 15.79 12.04 4.21
CA ILE A 193 16.99 11.63 3.44
C ILE A 193 17.02 10.11 3.30
N ASN A 194 16.81 9.39 4.39
CA ASN A 194 16.78 7.93 4.39
C ASN A 194 15.67 7.39 3.48
N HIS A 195 14.50 8.03 3.52
CA HIS A 195 13.39 7.67 2.65
C HIS A 195 13.75 7.84 1.17
N LYS A 196 14.25 9.02 0.78
CA LYS A 196 14.63 9.31 -0.60
C LYS A 196 15.67 8.31 -1.13
N VAL A 197 16.66 7.97 -0.32
CA VAL A 197 17.69 6.99 -0.67
C VAL A 197 17.12 5.59 -0.87
N SER A 198 16.15 5.19 -0.06
CA SER A 198 15.45 3.90 -0.22
C SER A 198 14.59 3.88 -1.48
N GLU A 199 13.92 4.99 -1.81
CA GLU A 199 13.15 5.18 -3.04
C GLU A 199 14.06 5.12 -4.28
N ASP A 200 15.18 5.85 -4.27
CA ASP A 200 16.18 5.83 -5.36
C ASP A 200 16.71 4.41 -5.58
N LEU A 201 16.98 3.66 -4.51
CA LEU A 201 17.47 2.27 -4.59
C LEU A 201 16.40 1.34 -5.17
N ALA A 202 15.15 1.46 -4.73
CA ALA A 202 14.04 0.67 -5.27
C ALA A 202 13.81 0.96 -6.76
N SER A 203 13.82 2.24 -7.15
CA SER A 203 13.64 2.66 -8.54
C SER A 203 14.78 2.15 -9.44
N ALA A 204 16.03 2.30 -9.01
CA ALA A 204 17.19 1.79 -9.76
C ALA A 204 17.16 0.26 -9.89
N THR A 205 16.69 -0.46 -8.87
CA THR A 205 16.54 -1.91 -8.89
C THR A 205 15.46 -2.35 -9.89
N ILE A 206 14.31 -1.69 -9.89
CA ILE A 206 13.22 -1.98 -10.83
C ILE A 206 13.67 -1.69 -12.27
N GLU A 207 14.31 -0.54 -12.51
CA GLU A 207 14.83 -0.16 -13.82
C GLU A 207 15.85 -1.20 -14.33
N TYR A 208 16.78 -1.64 -13.48
CA TYR A 208 17.76 -2.67 -13.84
C TYR A 208 17.10 -3.99 -14.21
N ILE A 209 16.12 -4.47 -13.41
CA ILE A 209 15.40 -5.73 -13.67
C ILE A 209 14.62 -5.64 -14.99
N HIS A 210 13.91 -4.54 -15.24
CA HIS A 210 13.18 -4.34 -16.50
C HIS A 210 14.10 -4.19 -17.72
N GLY A 211 15.27 -3.57 -17.53
CA GLY A 211 16.27 -3.41 -18.57
C GLY A 211 17.17 -4.65 -18.81
N LEU A 212 17.08 -5.67 -17.95
CA LEU A 212 17.97 -6.83 -18.00
C LEU A 212 17.99 -7.58 -19.36
N PRO A 213 16.85 -7.79 -20.04
CA PRO A 213 16.84 -8.40 -21.37
C PRO A 213 17.66 -7.58 -22.40
N ILE A 214 17.55 -6.26 -22.34
CA ILE A 214 18.31 -5.34 -23.22
C ILE A 214 19.79 -5.39 -22.88
N VAL A 215 20.12 -5.32 -21.57
CA VAL A 215 21.51 -5.42 -21.10
C VAL A 215 22.18 -6.70 -21.59
N LYS A 216 21.46 -7.84 -21.49
CA LYS A 216 21.95 -9.15 -21.96
C LYS A 216 22.11 -9.18 -23.49
N SER A 217 21.15 -8.64 -24.24
CA SER A 217 21.18 -8.67 -25.72
C SER A 217 22.33 -7.85 -26.30
N PHE A 218 22.73 -6.77 -25.63
CA PHE A 218 23.84 -5.91 -26.07
C PHE A 218 25.20 -6.21 -25.43
N GLY A 219 25.27 -7.17 -24.49
CA GLY A 219 26.49 -7.53 -23.78
C GLY A 219 27.13 -6.40 -22.96
N ARG A 220 26.33 -5.38 -22.56
CA ARG A 220 26.76 -4.19 -21.82
C ARG A 220 26.42 -4.23 -20.33
N GLU A 221 26.65 -5.37 -19.70
CA GLU A 221 26.36 -5.56 -18.26
C GLU A 221 27.08 -4.53 -17.37
N GLY A 222 28.28 -4.09 -17.75
CA GLY A 222 29.09 -3.16 -16.95
C GLY A 222 28.46 -1.80 -16.74
N ALA A 223 27.89 -1.18 -17.77
CA ALA A 223 27.31 0.17 -17.68
C ALA A 223 25.98 0.21 -16.88
N ALA A 224 25.13 -0.78 -17.09
CA ALA A 224 23.86 -0.89 -16.34
C ALA A 224 24.10 -1.26 -14.86
N MET A 225 25.11 -2.12 -14.61
CA MET A 225 25.52 -2.48 -13.25
C MET A 225 26.18 -1.32 -12.50
N GLU A 226 26.82 -0.37 -13.20
CA GLU A 226 27.46 0.78 -12.57
C GLU A 226 26.44 1.72 -11.92
N SER A 227 25.30 1.98 -12.55
CA SER A 227 24.21 2.80 -12.00
C SER A 227 23.68 2.20 -10.68
N ILE A 228 23.32 0.92 -10.69
CA ILE A 228 22.81 0.25 -9.47
C ILE A 228 23.89 0.18 -8.38
N ARG A 229 25.16 -0.08 -8.76
CA ARG A 229 26.30 -0.11 -7.82
C ARG A 229 26.49 1.25 -7.14
N ASN A 230 26.41 2.34 -7.88
CA ASN A 230 26.54 3.69 -7.35
C ASN A 230 25.40 4.03 -6.41
N THR A 231 24.15 3.65 -6.75
CA THR A 231 22.99 3.85 -5.89
C THR A 231 23.10 3.02 -4.60
N CYS A 232 23.51 1.76 -4.68
CA CYS A 232 23.79 0.92 -3.51
C CYS A 232 24.89 1.51 -2.61
N LYS A 233 25.98 2.02 -3.22
CA LYS A 233 27.08 2.65 -2.49
C LYS A 233 26.59 3.92 -1.77
N ASN A 234 25.84 4.76 -2.46
CA ASN A 234 25.25 5.97 -1.88
C ASN A 234 24.31 5.62 -0.71
N SER A 235 23.45 4.62 -0.89
CA SER A 235 22.56 4.13 0.18
C SER A 235 23.35 3.66 1.40
N LYS A 236 24.40 2.86 1.19
CA LYS A 236 25.29 2.41 2.26
C LYS A 236 25.96 3.59 2.98
N ASP A 237 26.53 4.53 2.24
CA ASP A 237 27.30 5.65 2.81
C ASP A 237 26.40 6.60 3.61
N ILE A 238 25.17 6.85 3.14
CA ILE A 238 24.16 7.63 3.85
C ILE A 238 23.69 6.88 5.10
N SER A 239 23.41 5.59 5.02
CA SER A 239 23.02 4.77 6.17
C SER A 239 24.10 4.76 7.28
N ILE A 240 25.37 4.61 6.90
CA ILE A 240 26.50 4.71 7.82
C ILE A 240 26.59 6.11 8.44
N LYS A 241 26.40 7.16 7.64
CA LYS A 241 26.41 8.53 8.15
C LYS A 241 25.31 8.75 9.19
N ILE A 242 24.08 8.30 8.91
CA ILE A 242 22.95 8.37 9.83
C ILE A 242 23.29 7.65 11.15
N GLN A 243 23.81 6.43 11.06
CA GLN A 243 24.20 5.67 12.25
C GLN A 243 25.27 6.40 13.08
N ARG A 244 26.30 6.94 12.44
CA ARG A 244 27.35 7.72 13.13
C ARG A 244 26.80 8.97 13.83
N GLU A 245 25.75 9.58 13.31
CA GLU A 245 25.11 10.74 13.92
C GLU A 245 24.26 10.35 15.13
N PHE A 246 23.71 9.13 15.18
CA PHE A 246 22.91 8.62 16.30
C PHE A 246 23.75 8.07 17.46
N VAL A 247 24.86 7.40 17.15
CA VAL A 247 25.71 6.72 18.16
C VAL A 247 26.09 7.62 19.33
N PRO A 248 26.53 8.88 19.16
CA PRO A 248 26.91 9.73 20.30
C PRO A 248 25.76 10.00 21.27
N PHE A 249 24.56 10.25 20.78
CA PHE A 249 23.37 10.48 21.61
C PHE A 249 22.94 9.23 22.36
N ASN A 250 23.00 8.07 21.68
CA ASN A 250 22.71 6.79 22.29
C ASN A 250 23.71 6.44 23.38
N CYS A 251 25.00 6.58 23.10
CA CYS A 251 26.05 6.37 24.09
C CYS A 251 25.90 7.31 25.28
N LEU A 252 25.59 8.59 25.06
CA LEU A 252 25.38 9.55 26.15
C LEU A 252 24.15 9.18 26.98
N HIS A 253 23.05 8.80 26.36
CA HIS A 253 21.83 8.34 27.01
C HIS A 253 22.11 7.14 27.95
N LEU A 254 22.71 6.07 27.41
CA LEU A 254 23.06 4.88 28.19
C LEU A 254 24.07 5.18 29.28
N PHE A 255 25.10 5.98 29.00
CA PHE A 255 26.12 6.37 29.99
C PHE A 255 25.50 7.11 31.15
N VAL A 256 24.62 8.08 30.92
CA VAL A 256 23.94 8.83 31.98
C VAL A 256 23.10 7.93 32.86
N LEU A 257 22.34 6.97 32.27
CA LEU A 257 21.54 6.03 33.03
C LEU A 257 22.41 5.08 33.88
N LYS A 258 23.50 4.56 33.34
CA LYS A 258 24.43 3.70 34.10
C LYS A 258 25.14 4.47 35.20
N MET A 259 25.52 5.73 34.96
CA MET A 259 26.07 6.60 36.00
C MET A 259 25.05 6.90 37.11
N ALA A 260 23.77 7.06 36.77
CA ALA A 260 22.71 7.19 37.75
C ALA A 260 22.56 5.91 38.60
N SER A 261 22.64 4.72 37.96
CA SER A 261 22.67 3.44 38.70
C SER A 261 23.85 3.36 39.70
N VAL A 262 25.04 3.72 39.26
CA VAL A 262 26.23 3.79 40.13
C VAL A 262 26.03 4.80 41.28
N GLY A 263 25.43 5.96 40.97
CA GLY A 263 25.09 6.98 41.97
C GLY A 263 24.13 6.48 43.05
N ILE A 264 23.10 5.68 42.66
CA ILE A 264 22.18 5.04 43.58
C ILE A 264 22.95 4.09 44.54
N VAL A 265 23.81 3.22 43.98
CA VAL A 265 24.62 2.28 44.77
C VAL A 265 25.54 3.04 45.72
N LEU A 266 26.19 4.11 45.27
CA LEU A 266 27.07 4.93 46.10
C LEU A 266 26.31 5.60 47.26
N VAL A 267 25.17 6.23 46.98
CA VAL A 267 24.34 6.89 47.99
C VAL A 267 23.84 5.88 49.03
N THR A 268 23.30 4.74 48.59
CA THR A 268 22.79 3.70 49.49
C THR A 268 23.90 3.02 50.28
N GLY A 269 25.11 2.84 49.71
CA GLY A 269 26.28 2.33 50.39
C GLY A 269 26.78 3.28 51.51
N LEU A 270 26.85 4.58 51.21
CA LEU A 270 27.22 5.59 52.23
C LEU A 270 26.22 5.65 53.39
N LEU A 271 24.93 5.47 53.09
CA LEU A 271 23.88 5.41 54.13
C LEU A 271 24.00 4.16 55.00
N THR A 272 24.38 3.04 54.42
CA THR A 272 24.61 1.79 55.14
C THR A 272 25.83 1.92 56.07
N MET A 273 26.93 2.50 55.57
CA MET A 273 28.11 2.79 56.39
C MET A 273 27.81 3.75 57.58
N SER A 274 26.85 4.66 57.37
CA SER A 274 26.38 5.59 58.39
C SER A 274 25.30 5.01 59.34
N THR A 275 25.04 3.71 59.26
CA THR A 275 24.02 2.98 60.04
C THR A 275 22.58 3.47 59.85
N LYS A 276 22.33 4.24 58.81
CA LYS A 276 20.99 4.75 58.47
C LYS A 276 20.19 3.80 57.57
N MET A 277 20.80 2.75 57.06
CA MET A 277 20.20 1.73 56.24
C MET A 277 20.76 0.35 56.62
N GLU A 278 19.91 -0.65 56.68
CA GLU A 278 20.28 -2.04 56.93
C GLU A 278 20.94 -2.67 55.69
N LEU A 279 21.86 -3.61 55.90
CA LEU A 279 22.58 -4.30 54.82
C LEU A 279 21.66 -4.99 53.78
N PRO A 280 20.56 -5.70 54.17
CA PRO A 280 19.63 -6.29 53.20
C PRO A 280 19.00 -5.26 52.25
N ASN A 281 18.61 -4.11 52.79
CA ASN A 281 18.02 -3.03 52.00
C ASN A 281 19.03 -2.43 51.03
N PHE A 282 20.31 -2.29 51.43
CA PHE A 282 21.38 -1.88 50.50
C PHE A 282 21.57 -2.87 49.35
N LEU A 283 21.67 -4.18 49.66
CA LEU A 283 21.85 -5.20 48.61
C LEU A 283 20.68 -5.25 47.64
N MET A 284 19.46 -5.14 48.15
CA MET A 284 18.27 -5.00 47.33
C MET A 284 18.36 -3.78 46.41
N MET A 285 18.67 -2.62 46.98
CA MET A 285 18.81 -1.37 46.24
C MET A 285 19.91 -1.43 45.18
N ALA A 286 21.04 -2.07 45.49
CA ALA A 286 22.14 -2.25 44.55
C ALA A 286 21.73 -3.11 43.32
N ILE A 287 20.95 -4.17 43.53
CA ILE A 287 20.41 -5.00 42.45
C ILE A 287 19.38 -4.19 41.64
N PHE A 288 18.43 -3.53 42.29
CA PHE A 288 17.43 -2.71 41.63
C PHE A 288 18.02 -1.54 40.84
N ALA A 289 19.11 -0.92 41.30
CA ALA A 289 19.76 0.19 40.62
C ALA A 289 20.13 -0.11 39.16
N PHE A 290 20.49 -1.35 38.85
CA PHE A 290 20.81 -1.78 37.48
C PHE A 290 19.59 -2.22 36.67
N MET A 291 18.45 -2.51 37.30
CA MET A 291 17.22 -2.93 36.64
C MET A 291 16.28 -1.75 36.37
N ILE A 292 16.35 -0.68 37.17
CA ILE A 292 15.39 0.44 37.21
C ILE A 292 15.25 1.16 35.86
N PHE A 293 16.33 1.29 35.12
CA PHE A 293 16.38 2.03 33.87
C PHE A 293 16.15 1.15 32.64
N GLY A 294 16.01 -0.18 32.77
CA GLY A 294 15.87 -1.10 31.63
C GLY A 294 14.70 -0.75 30.70
N GLY A 295 13.56 -0.30 31.27
CA GLY A 295 12.44 0.19 30.47
C GLY A 295 12.75 1.46 29.69
N VAL A 296 13.55 2.36 30.25
CA VAL A 296 13.94 3.64 29.61
C VAL A 296 15.05 3.43 28.57
N GLU A 297 15.97 2.47 28.83
CA GLU A 297 17.03 2.11 27.86
C GLU A 297 16.41 1.68 26.51
N ASN A 298 15.33 0.91 26.52
CA ASN A 298 14.63 0.44 25.31
C ASN A 298 13.85 1.53 24.58
N ILE A 299 13.54 2.67 25.21
CA ILE A 299 12.86 3.80 24.55
C ILE A 299 13.71 4.36 23.40
N ASN A 300 15.03 4.25 23.51
CA ASN A 300 15.95 4.75 22.49
C ASN A 300 15.79 4.04 21.14
N GLU A 301 15.67 2.71 21.12
CA GLU A 301 15.42 1.95 19.89
C GLU A 301 14.07 2.35 19.29
N SER A 302 13.07 2.54 20.14
CA SER A 302 11.74 2.98 19.75
C SER A 302 11.74 4.39 19.15
N ALA A 303 12.61 5.29 19.57
CA ALA A 303 12.67 6.66 19.09
C ALA A 303 13.10 6.75 17.60
N HIS A 304 13.99 5.88 17.14
CA HIS A 304 14.35 5.79 15.71
C HIS A 304 13.17 5.28 14.88
N MET A 305 12.51 4.24 15.31
CA MET A 305 11.36 3.66 14.61
C MET A 305 10.15 4.59 14.58
N LEU A 306 9.97 5.46 15.58
CA LEU A 306 8.89 6.46 15.56
C LEU A 306 8.95 7.40 14.35
N GLY A 307 10.14 7.77 13.90
CA GLY A 307 10.31 8.59 12.68
C GLY A 307 9.83 7.85 11.42
N ILE A 308 10.14 6.58 11.31
CA ILE A 308 9.71 5.72 10.19
C ILE A 308 8.17 5.58 10.19
N ILE A 309 7.59 5.28 11.36
CA ILE A 309 6.14 5.13 11.51
C ILE A 309 5.42 6.46 11.24
N GLU A 310 5.97 7.60 11.67
CA GLU A 310 5.38 8.90 11.39
C GLU A 310 5.35 9.19 9.88
N SER A 311 6.42 8.83 9.15
CA SER A 311 6.47 8.91 7.70
C SER A 311 5.43 8.02 7.04
N ALA A 312 5.34 6.75 7.48
CA ALA A 312 4.36 5.79 6.98
C ALA A 312 2.91 6.28 7.19
N LEU A 313 2.58 6.74 8.41
CA LEU A 313 1.26 7.30 8.71
C LEU A 313 0.93 8.57 7.88
N ASN A 314 1.93 9.41 7.58
CA ASN A 314 1.73 10.56 6.70
C ASN A 314 1.37 10.15 5.27
N LYS A 315 2.00 9.09 4.74
CA LYS A 315 1.71 8.58 3.40
C LYS A 315 0.34 7.91 3.34
N LEU A 316 -0.01 7.10 4.35
CA LEU A 316 -1.33 6.49 4.47
C LEU A 316 -2.43 7.57 4.49
N GLU A 317 -2.27 8.59 5.34
CA GLU A 317 -3.21 9.71 5.45
C GLU A 317 -3.33 10.50 4.13
N LYS A 318 -2.26 10.56 3.33
CA LYS A 318 -2.26 11.19 2.02
C LYS A 318 -3.10 10.41 1.00
N ILE A 319 -3.05 9.06 1.06
CA ILE A 319 -3.90 8.20 0.22
C ILE A 319 -5.36 8.28 0.67
N GLU A 320 -5.62 8.27 1.98
CA GLU A 320 -6.98 8.33 2.53
C GLU A 320 -7.71 9.65 2.25
N LYS A 321 -6.96 10.75 2.10
CA LYS A 321 -7.51 12.09 1.82
C LYS A 321 -7.63 12.42 0.35
N VAL A 322 -7.41 11.45 -0.53
CA VAL A 322 -7.59 11.69 -1.97
C VAL A 322 -9.08 11.83 -2.29
N ASP A 323 -9.40 12.86 -3.05
CA ASP A 323 -10.76 13.07 -3.52
C ASP A 323 -11.17 11.97 -4.51
N TYR A 324 -12.33 11.37 -4.26
CA TYR A 324 -12.91 10.42 -5.19
C TYR A 324 -13.47 11.15 -6.40
N ILE A 325 -13.27 10.56 -7.58
CA ILE A 325 -13.83 11.12 -8.81
C ILE A 325 -15.37 11.15 -8.78
N ASP A 326 -15.98 10.28 -7.95
CA ASP A 326 -17.42 10.08 -7.85
C ASP A 326 -18.01 10.43 -6.46
N SER A 327 -17.36 11.32 -5.69
CA SER A 327 -17.80 11.71 -4.34
C SER A 327 -19.26 12.19 -4.28
N ASP A 328 -19.71 12.91 -5.31
CA ASP A 328 -21.08 13.42 -5.43
C ASP A 328 -21.97 12.57 -6.35
N GLY A 329 -21.46 11.40 -6.80
CA GLY A 329 -22.14 10.51 -7.73
C GLY A 329 -23.38 9.84 -7.13
N LYS A 330 -24.32 9.52 -8.00
CA LYS A 330 -25.57 8.80 -7.69
C LYS A 330 -25.68 7.54 -8.53
N ASP A 331 -26.37 6.55 -8.01
CA ASP A 331 -26.74 5.38 -8.79
C ASP A 331 -27.89 5.75 -9.70
N ILE A 332 -27.62 5.84 -11.01
CA ILE A 332 -28.59 6.24 -12.03
C ILE A 332 -28.81 5.05 -12.96
N GLU A 333 -30.05 4.67 -13.16
CA GLU A 333 -30.46 3.67 -14.15
C GLU A 333 -30.77 4.34 -15.47
N LEU A 334 -30.01 4.00 -16.51
CA LEU A 334 -30.15 4.57 -17.84
C LEU A 334 -31.30 3.95 -18.60
N LYS A 335 -32.10 4.80 -19.31
CA LYS A 335 -33.19 4.39 -20.21
C LYS A 335 -32.80 4.51 -21.68
N ALA A 336 -31.72 5.20 -22.00
CA ALA A 336 -31.17 5.40 -23.31
C ALA A 336 -29.65 5.39 -23.26
N TYR A 337 -28.99 5.01 -24.36
CA TYR A 337 -27.53 4.80 -24.40
C TYR A 337 -26.86 5.66 -25.48
N ASN A 338 -27.50 6.76 -25.89
CA ASN A 338 -26.88 7.77 -26.75
C ASN A 338 -25.84 8.58 -25.95
N ILE A 339 -24.75 8.97 -26.62
CA ILE A 339 -23.65 9.71 -25.98
C ILE A 339 -23.52 11.07 -26.65
N ASN A 340 -23.45 12.15 -25.88
CA ASN A 340 -23.29 13.51 -26.35
C ASN A 340 -22.06 14.17 -25.74
N PHE A 341 -21.18 14.69 -26.59
CA PHE A 341 -20.08 15.58 -26.19
C PHE A 341 -20.52 17.02 -26.44
N GLU A 342 -20.41 17.89 -25.43
CA GLU A 342 -20.81 19.29 -25.51
C GLU A 342 -19.63 20.18 -25.09
N TYR A 343 -18.93 20.75 -26.07
CA TYR A 343 -17.81 21.70 -25.89
C TYR A 343 -16.69 21.16 -24.99
N VAL A 344 -16.34 19.90 -25.14
CA VAL A 344 -15.39 19.20 -24.26
C VAL A 344 -13.95 19.63 -24.57
N SER A 345 -13.24 20.12 -23.57
CA SER A 345 -11.79 20.34 -23.57
C SER A 345 -11.17 19.53 -22.44
N PHE A 346 -9.97 18.97 -22.70
CA PHE A 346 -9.28 18.13 -21.72
C PHE A 346 -7.76 18.06 -21.97
N GLY A 347 -6.97 18.01 -20.90
CA GLY A 347 -5.55 17.72 -20.90
C GLY A 347 -5.14 16.82 -19.74
N TYR A 348 -4.10 15.98 -19.91
CA TYR A 348 -3.58 15.17 -18.80
C TYR A 348 -2.78 15.99 -17.79
N ASP A 349 -2.13 17.06 -18.27
CA ASP A 349 -1.37 18.04 -17.53
C ASP A 349 -1.62 19.43 -18.11
N GLU A 350 -0.61 20.28 -18.24
CA GLU A 350 -0.75 21.62 -18.84
C GLU A 350 -1.03 21.58 -20.36
N ARG A 351 -0.76 20.45 -21.02
CA ARG A 351 -0.98 20.31 -22.45
C ARG A 351 -2.41 19.87 -22.75
N LYS A 352 -3.20 20.75 -23.40
CA LYS A 352 -4.53 20.38 -23.92
C LYS A 352 -4.41 19.33 -25.02
N ILE A 353 -5.12 18.21 -24.85
CA ILE A 353 -5.20 17.09 -25.80
C ILE A 353 -6.47 17.18 -26.65
N LEU A 354 -7.58 17.56 -26.03
CA LEU A 354 -8.87 17.79 -26.71
C LEU A 354 -9.26 19.27 -26.55
N ASN A 355 -9.78 19.86 -27.62
CA ASN A 355 -10.09 21.28 -27.64
C ASN A 355 -11.45 21.50 -28.28
N ASN A 356 -12.44 21.85 -27.45
CA ASN A 356 -13.80 22.21 -27.86
C ASN A 356 -14.50 21.14 -28.74
N ILE A 357 -14.47 19.88 -28.29
CA ILE A 357 -15.05 18.73 -28.98
C ILE A 357 -16.57 18.70 -28.76
N SER A 358 -17.34 18.64 -29.86
CA SER A 358 -18.80 18.50 -29.81
C SER A 358 -19.28 17.52 -30.88
N PHE A 359 -19.92 16.42 -30.46
CA PHE A 359 -20.55 15.45 -31.33
C PHE A 359 -21.52 14.54 -30.58
N LYS A 360 -22.32 13.78 -31.34
CA LYS A 360 -23.29 12.82 -30.81
C LYS A 360 -23.03 11.43 -31.37
N ILE A 361 -23.17 10.42 -30.55
CA ILE A 361 -23.19 9.00 -30.88
C ILE A 361 -24.63 8.53 -30.65
N PRO A 362 -25.37 8.19 -31.72
CA PRO A 362 -26.72 7.65 -31.55
C PRO A 362 -26.71 6.28 -30.88
N GLU A 363 -27.79 5.96 -30.22
CA GLU A 363 -28.01 4.63 -29.66
C GLU A 363 -28.09 3.55 -30.73
N ASN A 364 -27.59 2.35 -30.45
CA ASN A 364 -27.59 1.19 -31.36
C ASN A 364 -26.90 1.44 -32.71
N THR A 365 -25.90 2.31 -32.74
CA THR A 365 -25.06 2.58 -33.91
C THR A 365 -23.60 2.31 -33.65
N THR A 366 -22.86 2.05 -34.71
CA THR A 366 -21.41 1.92 -34.71
C THR A 366 -20.75 3.24 -35.08
N THR A 367 -20.02 3.85 -34.17
CA THR A 367 -19.22 5.05 -34.44
C THR A 367 -17.74 4.71 -34.46
N ALA A 368 -17.07 4.94 -35.57
CA ALA A 368 -15.63 4.79 -35.72
C ALA A 368 -14.92 6.13 -35.44
N ILE A 369 -13.91 6.11 -34.53
CA ILE A 369 -13.04 7.25 -34.26
C ILE A 369 -11.72 6.99 -34.99
N VAL A 370 -11.35 7.86 -35.91
CA VAL A 370 -10.14 7.72 -36.75
C VAL A 370 -9.28 8.99 -36.68
N GLY A 371 -8.00 8.87 -37.00
CA GLY A 371 -7.08 10.01 -37.02
C GLY A 371 -5.64 9.60 -36.73
N PRO A 372 -4.67 10.51 -36.84
CA PRO A 372 -3.27 10.26 -36.59
C PRO A 372 -3.00 9.76 -35.13
N SER A 373 -1.85 9.13 -34.92
CA SER A 373 -1.42 8.79 -33.55
C SER A 373 -1.27 10.07 -32.71
N GLY A 374 -1.70 10.04 -31.45
CA GLY A 374 -1.65 11.20 -30.56
C GLY A 374 -2.74 12.27 -30.78
N SER A 375 -3.73 12.03 -31.67
CA SER A 375 -4.81 13.00 -31.92
C SER A 375 -5.87 13.09 -30.82
N GLY A 376 -5.87 12.19 -29.80
CA GLY A 376 -6.81 12.18 -28.69
C GLY A 376 -7.90 11.12 -28.73
N LYS A 377 -7.80 10.11 -29.63
CA LYS A 377 -8.83 9.04 -29.79
C LYS A 377 -9.08 8.24 -28.50
N SER A 378 -8.04 7.65 -27.91
CA SER A 378 -8.16 6.89 -26.65
C SER A 378 -8.57 7.78 -25.48
N THR A 379 -8.21 9.07 -25.53
CA THR A 379 -8.65 10.05 -24.53
C THR A 379 -10.17 10.23 -24.55
N LEU A 380 -10.81 10.27 -25.71
CA LEU A 380 -12.27 10.32 -25.82
C LEU A 380 -12.94 9.11 -25.15
N CYS A 381 -12.42 7.91 -25.37
CA CYS A 381 -12.91 6.67 -24.74
C CYS A 381 -12.72 6.69 -23.21
N ASN A 382 -11.58 7.17 -22.73
CA ASN A 382 -11.31 7.30 -21.29
C ASN A 382 -12.26 8.30 -20.61
N LEU A 383 -12.63 9.38 -21.30
CA LEU A 383 -13.57 10.37 -20.78
C LEU A 383 -15.02 9.85 -20.77
N ILE A 384 -15.44 9.04 -21.75
CA ILE A 384 -16.76 8.38 -21.75
C ILE A 384 -16.88 7.45 -20.53
N SER A 385 -15.82 6.72 -20.23
CA SER A 385 -15.75 5.80 -19.08
C SER A 385 -15.49 6.52 -17.74
N ARG A 386 -15.37 7.85 -17.77
CA ARG A 386 -15.06 8.68 -16.60
C ARG A 386 -13.81 8.22 -15.84
N PHE A 387 -12.78 7.77 -16.55
CA PHE A 387 -11.46 7.54 -15.95
C PHE A 387 -10.77 8.86 -15.62
N TYR A 388 -11.23 9.95 -16.24
CA TYR A 388 -10.87 11.34 -15.99
C TYR A 388 -12.12 12.20 -16.13
N ASP A 389 -12.23 13.28 -15.37
CA ASP A 389 -13.23 14.32 -15.60
C ASP A 389 -12.73 15.34 -16.63
N VAL A 390 -13.65 15.94 -17.37
CA VAL A 390 -13.34 16.97 -18.38
C VAL A 390 -12.96 18.30 -17.71
N ASP A 391 -12.03 19.04 -18.32
CA ASP A 391 -11.65 20.37 -17.82
C ASP A 391 -12.74 21.40 -18.13
N GLU A 392 -13.32 21.33 -19.36
CA GLU A 392 -14.39 22.22 -19.80
C GLU A 392 -15.44 21.42 -20.56
N GLY A 393 -16.68 21.88 -20.54
CA GLY A 393 -17.80 21.21 -21.20
C GLY A 393 -18.38 20.05 -20.40
N ARG A 394 -19.05 19.13 -21.08
CA ARG A 394 -19.66 17.94 -20.47
C ARG A 394 -19.86 16.80 -21.44
N ILE A 395 -19.93 15.59 -20.90
CA ILE A 395 -20.29 14.37 -21.62
C ILE A 395 -21.57 13.83 -20.99
N ARG A 396 -22.56 13.53 -21.83
CA ARG A 396 -23.83 12.97 -21.35
C ARG A 396 -24.07 11.60 -21.96
N ILE A 397 -24.58 10.69 -21.14
CA ILE A 397 -25.06 9.38 -21.56
C ILE A 397 -26.53 9.26 -21.17
N GLY A 398 -27.42 8.97 -22.14
CA GLY A 398 -28.87 8.91 -21.88
C GLY A 398 -29.45 10.21 -21.33
N GLY A 399 -28.83 11.36 -21.62
CA GLY A 399 -29.24 12.68 -21.14
C GLY A 399 -28.61 13.12 -19.82
N HIS A 400 -27.97 12.24 -19.04
CA HIS A 400 -27.31 12.52 -17.77
C HIS A 400 -25.83 12.82 -17.97
N ASP A 401 -25.28 13.80 -17.25
CA ASP A 401 -23.83 14.07 -17.23
C ASP A 401 -23.09 12.89 -16.58
N VAL A 402 -21.98 12.45 -17.17
CA VAL A 402 -21.17 11.33 -16.60
C VAL A 402 -20.70 11.60 -15.18
N ARG A 403 -20.59 12.86 -14.77
CA ARG A 403 -20.21 13.28 -13.42
C ARG A 403 -21.30 13.08 -12.37
N GLU A 404 -22.55 12.87 -12.80
CA GLU A 404 -23.68 12.61 -11.89
C GLU A 404 -23.71 11.15 -11.39
N PHE A 405 -22.97 10.24 -12.04
CA PHE A 405 -22.97 8.82 -11.72
C PHE A 405 -21.92 8.47 -10.67
N THR A 406 -22.19 7.42 -9.87
CA THR A 406 -21.09 6.68 -9.25
C THR A 406 -20.31 5.92 -10.33
N CYS A 407 -19.03 5.66 -10.11
CA CYS A 407 -18.21 4.90 -11.07
C CYS A 407 -18.82 3.54 -11.38
N ASP A 408 -19.31 2.83 -10.37
CA ASP A 408 -19.93 1.50 -10.54
C ASP A 408 -21.22 1.56 -11.36
N SER A 409 -22.08 2.57 -11.12
CA SER A 409 -23.32 2.75 -11.88
C SER A 409 -23.07 3.09 -13.35
N LEU A 410 -22.07 3.95 -13.62
CA LEU A 410 -21.68 4.29 -14.99
C LEU A 410 -21.07 3.09 -15.71
N LEU A 411 -20.04 2.48 -15.11
CA LEU A 411 -19.29 1.39 -15.71
C LEU A 411 -20.11 0.11 -15.88
N LYS A 412 -21.18 -0.09 -15.12
CA LYS A 412 -22.14 -1.18 -15.35
C LYS A 412 -22.68 -1.17 -16.78
N ASN A 413 -22.85 0.02 -17.38
CA ASN A 413 -23.40 0.21 -18.71
C ASN A 413 -22.35 0.19 -19.84
N ILE A 414 -21.05 0.06 -19.52
CA ILE A 414 -19.96 0.16 -20.49
C ILE A 414 -19.10 -1.11 -20.43
N SER A 415 -18.95 -1.82 -21.55
CA SER A 415 -17.93 -2.85 -21.75
C SER A 415 -16.77 -2.26 -22.53
N MET A 416 -15.53 -2.48 -22.08
CA MET A 416 -14.34 -1.97 -22.75
C MET A 416 -13.37 -3.10 -23.06
N VAL A 417 -12.93 -3.15 -24.33
CA VAL A 417 -11.87 -4.04 -24.81
C VAL A 417 -10.66 -3.17 -25.11
N PHE A 418 -9.61 -3.31 -24.32
CA PHE A 418 -8.40 -2.50 -24.41
C PHE A 418 -7.45 -3.02 -25.49
N GLN A 419 -6.63 -2.14 -26.04
CA GLN A 419 -5.55 -2.47 -26.98
C GLN A 419 -4.54 -3.43 -26.32
N ASN A 420 -4.10 -3.12 -25.11
CA ASN A 420 -3.21 -3.97 -24.33
C ASN A 420 -4.03 -4.80 -23.34
N VAL A 421 -4.28 -6.05 -23.70
CA VAL A 421 -5.06 -6.96 -22.83
C VAL A 421 -4.28 -7.32 -21.59
N TYR A 422 -4.90 -7.11 -20.43
CA TYR A 422 -4.41 -7.57 -19.15
C TYR A 422 -5.19 -8.79 -18.66
N LEU A 423 -4.49 -9.91 -18.42
CA LEU A 423 -5.04 -11.08 -17.76
C LEU A 423 -4.43 -11.21 -16.37
N PHE A 424 -5.28 -11.49 -15.39
CA PHE A 424 -4.84 -11.74 -14.02
C PHE A 424 -4.17 -13.11 -13.92
N HIS A 425 -3.22 -13.23 -13.01
CA HIS A 425 -2.62 -14.52 -12.66
C HIS A 425 -3.64 -15.37 -11.89
N ASP A 426 -4.51 -16.02 -12.65
CA ASP A 426 -5.62 -16.83 -12.16
C ASP A 426 -6.05 -17.81 -13.28
N THR A 427 -7.03 -18.63 -13.06
CA THR A 427 -7.57 -19.53 -14.07
C THR A 427 -8.19 -18.73 -15.25
N ILE A 428 -8.27 -19.35 -16.42
CA ILE A 428 -8.99 -18.77 -17.58
C ILE A 428 -10.46 -18.54 -17.21
N ARG A 429 -11.08 -19.49 -16.49
CA ARG A 429 -12.43 -19.36 -15.93
C ARG A 429 -12.61 -18.05 -15.16
N ASN A 430 -11.79 -17.80 -14.15
CA ASN A 430 -11.86 -16.60 -13.32
C ASN A 430 -11.57 -15.33 -14.12
N ASN A 431 -10.67 -15.41 -15.10
CA ASN A 431 -10.42 -14.33 -16.01
C ASN A 431 -11.64 -13.96 -16.86
N ILE A 432 -12.47 -14.90 -17.29
CA ILE A 432 -13.73 -14.64 -18.01
C ILE A 432 -14.80 -14.18 -17.02
N LEU A 433 -14.93 -14.83 -15.87
CA LEU A 433 -15.88 -14.52 -14.80
C LEU A 433 -15.77 -13.09 -14.28
N PHE A 434 -14.60 -12.46 -14.45
CA PHE A 434 -14.39 -11.04 -14.13
C PHE A 434 -15.38 -10.09 -14.82
N GLY A 435 -15.96 -10.48 -15.96
CA GLY A 435 -17.01 -9.74 -16.66
C GLY A 435 -18.34 -9.69 -15.87
N ASN A 436 -18.70 -10.79 -15.20
CA ASN A 436 -19.88 -10.90 -14.33
C ASN A 436 -19.62 -11.96 -13.26
N PRO A 437 -19.27 -11.54 -12.01
CA PRO A 437 -18.94 -12.48 -10.92
C PRO A 437 -20.06 -13.45 -10.53
N ASN A 438 -21.29 -13.17 -10.90
CA ASN A 438 -22.47 -13.99 -10.57
C ASN A 438 -22.89 -14.92 -11.71
N ALA A 439 -22.11 -14.99 -12.81
CA ALA A 439 -22.43 -15.81 -13.96
C ALA A 439 -22.30 -17.31 -13.67
N THR A 440 -23.19 -18.09 -14.27
CA THR A 440 -23.16 -19.54 -14.20
C THR A 440 -22.06 -20.11 -15.13
N GLU A 441 -21.68 -21.37 -14.90
CA GLU A 441 -20.72 -22.07 -15.76
C GLU A 441 -21.19 -22.12 -17.22
N GLU A 442 -22.47 -22.31 -17.45
CA GLU A 442 -23.06 -22.34 -18.78
C GLU A 442 -22.90 -20.98 -19.51
N GLU A 443 -23.08 -19.88 -18.77
CA GLU A 443 -22.88 -18.52 -19.31
C GLU A 443 -21.42 -18.24 -19.64
N ILE A 444 -20.48 -18.71 -18.82
CA ILE A 444 -19.03 -18.60 -19.07
C ILE A 444 -18.69 -19.34 -20.37
N VAL A 445 -19.10 -20.61 -20.48
CA VAL A 445 -18.84 -21.43 -21.67
C VAL A 445 -19.51 -20.84 -22.92
N LYS A 446 -20.73 -20.33 -22.79
CA LYS A 446 -21.44 -19.65 -23.88
C LYS A 446 -20.66 -18.42 -24.37
N SER A 447 -20.25 -17.55 -23.45
CA SER A 447 -19.47 -16.33 -23.80
C SER A 447 -18.12 -16.69 -24.43
N ALA A 448 -17.48 -17.78 -23.98
CA ALA A 448 -16.24 -18.27 -24.56
C ALA A 448 -16.43 -18.81 -25.99
N LYS A 449 -17.54 -19.48 -26.28
CA LYS A 449 -17.89 -19.93 -27.63
C LYS A 449 -18.16 -18.75 -28.55
N GLU A 450 -18.95 -17.79 -28.12
CA GLU A 450 -19.23 -16.56 -28.85
C GLU A 450 -17.98 -15.72 -29.13
N ALA A 451 -17.01 -15.75 -28.21
CA ALA A 451 -15.69 -15.13 -28.36
C ALA A 451 -14.67 -15.98 -29.13
N CYS A 452 -15.06 -17.12 -29.70
CA CYS A 452 -14.17 -18.06 -30.42
C CYS A 452 -12.95 -18.48 -29.59
N CYS A 453 -13.07 -18.60 -28.26
CA CYS A 453 -11.99 -19.01 -27.38
C CYS A 453 -12.20 -20.41 -26.75
N HIS A 454 -13.39 -20.98 -26.83
CA HIS A 454 -13.70 -22.28 -26.22
C HIS A 454 -12.77 -23.41 -26.70
N ASP A 455 -12.55 -23.52 -28.00
CA ASP A 455 -11.83 -24.65 -28.59
C ASP A 455 -10.34 -24.66 -28.16
N PHE A 456 -9.68 -23.50 -28.19
CA PHE A 456 -8.29 -23.45 -27.73
C PHE A 456 -8.20 -23.66 -26.21
N ILE A 457 -9.19 -23.19 -25.42
CA ILE A 457 -9.23 -23.45 -23.98
C ILE A 457 -9.34 -24.94 -23.71
N MET A 458 -10.21 -25.65 -24.41
CA MET A 458 -10.38 -27.11 -24.24
C MET A 458 -9.19 -27.91 -24.76
N ALA A 459 -8.35 -27.35 -25.62
CA ALA A 459 -7.10 -27.96 -26.05
C ALA A 459 -5.97 -27.87 -25.00
N LEU A 460 -6.13 -27.01 -23.99
CA LEU A 460 -5.17 -26.91 -22.86
C LEU A 460 -5.35 -28.07 -21.88
N PRO A 461 -4.28 -28.53 -21.20
CA PRO A 461 -4.33 -29.70 -20.32
C PRO A 461 -5.39 -29.62 -19.20
N GLU A 462 -5.61 -28.43 -18.65
CA GLU A 462 -6.57 -28.19 -17.56
C GLU A 462 -7.81 -27.42 -18.03
N GLY A 463 -7.97 -27.19 -19.34
CA GLY A 463 -9.11 -26.49 -19.91
C GLY A 463 -9.31 -25.09 -19.28
N TYR A 464 -10.53 -24.84 -18.81
CA TYR A 464 -10.88 -23.56 -18.14
C TYR A 464 -10.16 -23.32 -16.82
N ASP A 465 -9.65 -24.37 -16.16
CA ASP A 465 -8.93 -24.28 -14.90
C ASP A 465 -7.43 -24.04 -15.09
N THR A 466 -6.98 -23.94 -16.34
CA THR A 466 -5.60 -23.57 -16.68
C THR A 466 -5.26 -22.20 -16.09
N ILE A 467 -4.20 -22.16 -15.27
CA ILE A 467 -3.68 -20.91 -14.67
C ILE A 467 -2.92 -20.12 -15.73
N VAL A 468 -3.33 -18.91 -15.93
CA VAL A 468 -2.65 -17.95 -16.83
C VAL A 468 -1.50 -17.32 -16.08
N GLY A 469 -0.29 -17.35 -16.66
CA GLY A 469 0.88 -16.68 -16.10
C GLY A 469 0.70 -15.16 -16.00
N GLU A 470 1.62 -14.49 -15.30
CA GLU A 470 1.57 -13.03 -15.14
C GLU A 470 1.37 -12.31 -16.47
N ARG A 471 0.38 -11.41 -16.52
CA ARG A 471 -0.03 -10.67 -17.73
C ARG A 471 -0.33 -11.56 -18.94
N GLY A 472 -0.70 -12.81 -18.70
CA GLY A 472 -1.01 -13.76 -19.78
C GLY A 472 0.21 -14.28 -20.52
N SER A 473 1.40 -14.32 -19.91
CA SER A 473 2.66 -14.70 -20.57
C SER A 473 2.64 -16.08 -21.25
N SER A 474 1.72 -16.97 -20.86
CA SER A 474 1.57 -18.30 -21.41
C SER A 474 0.66 -18.36 -22.66
N LEU A 475 0.00 -17.27 -23.03
CA LEU A 475 -0.97 -17.21 -24.15
C LEU A 475 -0.47 -16.28 -25.27
N SER A 476 -0.86 -16.60 -26.51
CA SER A 476 -0.62 -15.72 -27.66
C SER A 476 -1.43 -14.42 -27.56
N GLY A 477 -1.05 -13.40 -28.33
CA GLY A 477 -1.77 -12.12 -28.36
C GLY A 477 -3.24 -12.28 -28.77
N GLY A 478 -3.53 -13.13 -29.75
CA GLY A 478 -4.89 -13.40 -30.22
C GLY A 478 -5.74 -14.15 -29.19
N GLU A 479 -5.18 -15.09 -28.45
CA GLU A 479 -5.88 -15.80 -27.38
C GLU A 479 -6.24 -14.87 -26.22
N LYS A 480 -5.30 -14.01 -25.78
CA LYS A 480 -5.58 -12.97 -24.78
C LYS A 480 -6.71 -12.06 -25.20
N GLN A 481 -6.69 -11.63 -26.46
CA GLN A 481 -7.71 -10.73 -27.01
C GLN A 481 -9.09 -11.39 -26.98
N ARG A 482 -9.21 -12.66 -27.41
CA ARG A 482 -10.48 -13.41 -27.38
C ARG A 482 -10.99 -13.61 -25.94
N ILE A 483 -10.13 -13.87 -24.97
CA ILE A 483 -10.53 -13.91 -23.54
C ILE A 483 -11.06 -12.55 -23.08
N SER A 484 -10.43 -11.45 -23.49
CA SER A 484 -10.90 -10.10 -23.17
C SER A 484 -12.28 -9.80 -23.79
N ILE A 485 -12.51 -10.29 -25.01
CA ILE A 485 -13.82 -10.18 -25.69
C ILE A 485 -14.85 -11.07 -24.95
N ALA A 486 -14.49 -12.29 -24.51
CA ALA A 486 -15.36 -13.14 -23.71
C ALA A 486 -15.81 -12.44 -22.40
N ARG A 487 -14.91 -11.73 -21.72
CA ARG A 487 -15.27 -10.88 -20.57
C ARG A 487 -16.31 -9.83 -20.92
N ALA A 488 -16.14 -9.16 -22.05
CA ALA A 488 -17.05 -8.11 -22.51
C ALA A 488 -18.42 -8.68 -22.92
N ILE A 489 -18.45 -9.86 -23.54
CA ILE A 489 -19.69 -10.58 -23.88
C ILE A 489 -20.43 -11.00 -22.60
N LEU A 490 -19.73 -11.61 -21.65
CA LEU A 490 -20.30 -12.04 -20.36
C LEU A 490 -20.88 -10.88 -19.57
N LYS A 491 -20.22 -9.71 -19.59
CA LYS A 491 -20.72 -8.47 -18.97
C LYS A 491 -22.00 -7.96 -19.62
N ASN A 492 -22.16 -8.16 -20.90
CA ASN A 492 -23.32 -7.80 -21.70
C ASN A 492 -23.80 -6.34 -21.55
N ALA A 493 -22.87 -5.38 -21.45
CA ALA A 493 -23.22 -3.96 -21.33
C ALA A 493 -23.78 -3.40 -22.64
N PRO A 494 -24.71 -2.41 -22.59
CA PRO A 494 -25.34 -1.80 -23.77
C PRO A 494 -24.41 -0.88 -24.58
N ILE A 495 -23.34 -0.36 -23.96
CA ILE A 495 -22.30 0.44 -24.64
C ILE A 495 -21.02 -0.39 -24.70
N VAL A 496 -20.43 -0.49 -25.88
CA VAL A 496 -19.17 -1.22 -26.11
C VAL A 496 -18.12 -0.26 -26.67
N ILE A 497 -16.97 -0.20 -26.01
CA ILE A 497 -15.81 0.57 -26.45
C ILE A 497 -14.71 -0.41 -26.86
N LEU A 498 -14.25 -0.33 -28.11
CA LEU A 498 -13.17 -1.14 -28.64
C LEU A 498 -11.97 -0.25 -28.97
N ASP A 499 -10.88 -0.39 -28.23
CA ASP A 499 -9.64 0.33 -28.51
C ASP A 499 -8.67 -0.61 -29.24
N GLU A 500 -8.53 -0.44 -30.55
CA GLU A 500 -7.58 -1.13 -31.44
C GLU A 500 -7.47 -2.67 -31.22
N ALA A 501 -8.61 -3.33 -31.09
CA ALA A 501 -8.71 -4.75 -30.68
C ALA A 501 -8.00 -5.77 -31.60
N THR A 502 -7.35 -5.34 -32.69
CA THR A 502 -6.79 -6.25 -33.73
C THR A 502 -5.35 -5.90 -34.17
N ALA A 503 -4.62 -5.02 -33.47
CA ALA A 503 -3.27 -4.67 -33.85
C ALA A 503 -2.29 -5.81 -33.59
N SER A 504 -1.41 -6.10 -34.57
CA SER A 504 -0.28 -7.06 -34.45
C SER A 504 -0.67 -8.53 -34.25
N ILE A 505 -1.76 -9.00 -34.85
CA ILE A 505 -2.24 -10.39 -34.76
C ILE A 505 -2.07 -11.07 -36.12
N ASP A 506 -1.75 -12.37 -36.11
CA ASP A 506 -1.68 -13.21 -37.29
C ASP A 506 -3.03 -13.36 -38.00
N PRO A 507 -3.07 -13.58 -39.35
CA PRO A 507 -4.31 -13.57 -40.13
C PRO A 507 -5.38 -14.58 -39.70
N GLU A 508 -4.99 -15.74 -39.17
CA GLU A 508 -5.91 -16.77 -38.72
C GLU A 508 -6.65 -16.35 -37.44
N ASN A 509 -5.90 -15.86 -36.43
CA ASN A 509 -6.48 -15.31 -35.23
C ASN A 509 -7.30 -14.04 -35.46
N GLU A 510 -6.96 -13.26 -36.52
CA GLU A 510 -7.71 -12.09 -36.92
C GLU A 510 -9.16 -12.41 -37.29
N HIS A 511 -9.37 -13.46 -38.10
CA HIS A 511 -10.73 -13.86 -38.51
C HIS A 511 -11.58 -14.24 -37.29
N LEU A 512 -11.02 -15.03 -36.35
CA LEU A 512 -11.70 -15.43 -35.11
C LEU A 512 -12.04 -14.22 -34.23
N ILE A 513 -11.14 -13.24 -34.14
CA ILE A 513 -11.39 -12.01 -33.38
C ILE A 513 -12.49 -11.16 -34.03
N GLN A 514 -12.54 -11.08 -35.35
CA GLN A 514 -13.61 -10.38 -36.07
C GLN A 514 -14.99 -11.04 -35.84
N GLN A 515 -15.04 -12.38 -35.82
CA GLN A 515 -16.26 -13.09 -35.45
C GLN A 515 -16.69 -12.79 -34.00
N ALA A 516 -15.74 -12.83 -33.04
CA ALA A 516 -15.98 -12.50 -31.65
C ALA A 516 -16.47 -11.05 -31.44
N ILE A 517 -15.88 -10.09 -32.18
CA ILE A 517 -16.32 -8.68 -32.16
C ILE A 517 -17.73 -8.57 -32.72
N SER A 518 -18.04 -9.27 -33.81
CA SER A 518 -19.38 -9.27 -34.42
C SER A 518 -20.43 -9.80 -33.43
N ALA A 519 -20.12 -10.86 -32.66
CA ALA A 519 -21.02 -11.37 -31.64
C ALA A 519 -21.20 -10.37 -30.48
N LEU A 520 -20.11 -9.71 -30.04
CA LEU A 520 -20.14 -8.72 -28.97
C LEU A 520 -20.99 -7.49 -29.29
N THR A 521 -20.99 -7.07 -30.56
CA THR A 521 -21.52 -5.76 -30.99
C THR A 521 -22.98 -5.77 -31.40
N HIS A 522 -23.61 -6.92 -31.54
CA HIS A 522 -24.99 -7.04 -32.00
C HIS A 522 -26.00 -6.30 -31.10
N GLY A 523 -26.73 -5.32 -31.66
CA GLY A 523 -27.78 -4.57 -30.95
C GLY A 523 -27.29 -3.61 -29.86
N LYS A 524 -26.05 -3.12 -29.96
CA LYS A 524 -25.45 -2.24 -28.96
C LYS A 524 -24.96 -0.92 -29.54
N THR A 525 -24.72 0.05 -28.67
CA THR A 525 -24.05 1.31 -29.05
C THR A 525 -22.52 1.08 -29.01
N ILE A 526 -21.87 1.26 -30.16
CA ILE A 526 -20.48 0.84 -30.34
C ILE A 526 -19.60 2.05 -30.64
N ILE A 527 -18.48 2.13 -29.95
CA ILE A 527 -17.42 3.09 -30.20
C ILE A 527 -16.14 2.31 -30.50
N ILE A 528 -15.58 2.51 -31.70
CA ILE A 528 -14.39 1.80 -32.13
C ILE A 528 -13.28 2.81 -32.46
N ILE A 529 -12.13 2.70 -31.82
CA ILE A 529 -10.91 3.32 -32.33
C ILE A 529 -10.39 2.41 -33.43
N ALA A 530 -10.64 2.82 -34.66
CA ALA A 530 -10.43 1.96 -35.81
C ALA A 530 -9.07 2.24 -36.46
N HIS A 531 -8.30 1.17 -36.63
CA HIS A 531 -7.07 1.16 -37.41
C HIS A 531 -7.15 0.28 -38.66
N ARG A 532 -8.27 -0.42 -38.89
CA ARG A 532 -8.49 -1.29 -40.05
C ARG A 532 -9.58 -0.76 -40.93
N LEU A 533 -9.33 -0.83 -42.26
CA LEU A 533 -10.19 -0.28 -43.30
C LEU A 533 -11.59 -0.89 -43.26
N ALA A 534 -11.69 -2.22 -43.22
CA ALA A 534 -12.96 -2.95 -43.20
C ALA A 534 -13.89 -2.59 -42.02
N THR A 535 -13.30 -2.21 -40.85
CA THR A 535 -14.08 -1.77 -39.67
C THR A 535 -14.60 -0.34 -39.86
N ILE A 536 -13.79 0.51 -40.49
CA ILE A 536 -14.12 1.92 -40.72
C ILE A 536 -15.24 2.03 -41.77
N GLU A 537 -15.16 1.28 -42.86
CA GLU A 537 -16.12 1.30 -43.96
C GLU A 537 -17.53 0.92 -43.52
N ARG A 538 -17.65 -0.02 -42.58
CA ARG A 538 -18.95 -0.53 -42.10
C ARG A 538 -19.58 0.32 -40.99
N ALA A 539 -18.89 1.35 -40.51
CA ALA A 539 -19.39 2.19 -39.42
C ALA A 539 -20.54 3.09 -39.91
N ASP A 540 -21.60 3.21 -39.09
CA ASP A 540 -22.73 4.11 -39.33
C ASP A 540 -22.31 5.57 -39.33
N GLN A 541 -21.28 5.90 -38.52
CA GLN A 541 -20.71 7.22 -38.38
C GLN A 541 -19.19 7.14 -38.20
N ILE A 542 -18.48 8.03 -38.83
CA ILE A 542 -17.04 8.20 -38.70
C ILE A 542 -16.76 9.59 -38.14
N ILE A 543 -15.95 9.66 -37.08
CA ILE A 543 -15.45 10.90 -36.47
C ILE A 543 -13.95 10.97 -36.72
N VAL A 544 -13.51 11.99 -37.43
CA VAL A 544 -12.09 12.21 -37.73
C VAL A 544 -11.52 13.22 -36.76
N VAL A 545 -10.56 12.78 -35.96
CA VAL A 545 -9.90 13.61 -34.93
C VAL A 545 -8.48 13.93 -35.38
N ASP A 546 -8.15 15.21 -35.45
CA ASP A 546 -6.79 15.68 -35.71
C ASP A 546 -6.46 16.91 -34.86
N GLY A 547 -5.25 16.93 -34.25
CA GLY A 547 -4.82 18.02 -33.39
C GLY A 547 -5.79 18.33 -32.23
N GLY A 548 -6.48 17.30 -31.70
CA GLY A 548 -7.43 17.44 -30.60
C GLY A 548 -8.77 18.07 -31.00
N ARG A 549 -9.11 18.11 -32.30
CA ARG A 549 -10.37 18.65 -32.80
C ARG A 549 -11.03 17.67 -33.76
N ILE A 550 -12.36 17.75 -33.89
CA ILE A 550 -13.07 17.04 -34.95
C ILE A 550 -12.91 17.86 -36.22
N VAL A 551 -12.26 17.26 -37.23
CA VAL A 551 -11.99 17.91 -38.52
C VAL A 551 -12.96 17.48 -39.61
N GLN A 552 -13.45 16.23 -39.53
CA GLN A 552 -14.46 15.70 -40.47
C GLN A 552 -15.40 14.75 -39.73
N LYS A 553 -16.64 14.64 -40.19
CA LYS A 553 -17.65 13.73 -39.65
C LYS A 553 -18.59 13.32 -40.78
N GLY A 554 -18.94 12.04 -40.90
CA GLY A 554 -19.85 11.53 -41.94
C GLY A 554 -19.78 10.01 -42.05
N ARG A 555 -20.28 9.45 -43.16
CA ARG A 555 -20.11 8.05 -43.53
C ARG A 555 -18.89 7.88 -44.45
N HIS A 556 -18.43 6.64 -44.60
CA HIS A 556 -17.29 6.33 -45.49
C HIS A 556 -17.47 6.90 -46.91
N GLU A 557 -18.64 6.64 -47.52
CA GLU A 557 -18.96 7.08 -48.88
C GLU A 557 -18.94 8.61 -49.06
N GLU A 558 -19.28 9.35 -48.00
CA GLU A 558 -19.26 10.82 -48.00
C GLU A 558 -17.83 11.36 -47.82
N LEU A 559 -17.09 10.78 -46.87
CA LEU A 559 -15.78 11.28 -46.47
C LEU A 559 -14.66 10.91 -47.45
N ILE A 560 -14.75 9.78 -48.15
CA ILE A 560 -13.76 9.36 -49.16
C ILE A 560 -13.73 10.30 -50.38
N ASN A 561 -14.87 10.90 -50.68
CA ASN A 561 -15.01 11.85 -51.80
C ASN A 561 -14.63 13.29 -51.41
N GLN A 562 -14.40 13.57 -50.10
CA GLN A 562 -13.98 14.89 -49.63
C GLN A 562 -12.46 14.94 -49.48
N GLU A 563 -11.85 16.03 -49.95
CA GLU A 563 -10.45 16.30 -49.66
C GLU A 563 -10.28 16.58 -48.16
N GLY A 564 -9.36 15.85 -47.50
CA GLY A 564 -9.15 16.04 -46.06
C GLY A 564 -8.28 14.97 -45.42
N VAL A 565 -8.31 14.99 -44.08
CA VAL A 565 -7.53 14.06 -43.23
C VAL A 565 -7.99 12.62 -43.46
N TYR A 566 -9.30 12.39 -43.60
CA TYR A 566 -9.86 11.06 -43.81
C TYR A 566 -9.32 10.39 -45.08
N LYS A 567 -9.44 11.06 -46.22
CA LYS A 567 -8.98 10.52 -47.52
C LYS A 567 -7.47 10.23 -47.47
N ARG A 568 -6.68 11.12 -46.88
CA ARG A 568 -5.24 10.88 -46.70
C ARG A 568 -4.98 9.66 -45.82
N PHE A 569 -5.72 9.52 -44.71
CA PHE A 569 -5.61 8.40 -43.79
C PHE A 569 -5.92 7.07 -44.48
N ILE A 570 -7.03 6.99 -45.25
CA ILE A 570 -7.43 5.81 -45.99
C ILE A 570 -6.38 5.45 -47.05
N ASN A 571 -5.94 6.41 -47.89
CA ASN A 571 -4.93 6.17 -48.93
C ASN A 571 -3.59 5.64 -48.36
N ILE A 572 -3.17 6.10 -47.19
CA ILE A 572 -1.97 5.59 -46.52
C ILE A 572 -2.20 4.14 -46.06
N ARG A 573 -3.40 3.82 -45.55
CA ARG A 573 -3.75 2.48 -45.06
C ARG A 573 -3.85 1.47 -46.19
N GLU A 574 -4.51 1.80 -47.28
CA GLU A 574 -4.60 0.96 -48.48
C GLU A 574 -3.21 0.63 -49.03
N LYS A 575 -2.31 1.62 -49.09
CA LYS A 575 -0.92 1.39 -49.47
C LYS A 575 -0.20 0.47 -48.52
N ALA A 576 -0.40 0.62 -47.22
CA ALA A 576 0.24 -0.22 -46.17
C ALA A 576 -0.27 -1.67 -46.19
N GLU A 577 -1.57 -1.89 -46.42
CA GLU A 577 -2.18 -3.21 -46.53
C GLU A 577 -1.83 -3.89 -47.87
N GLY A 578 -1.57 -3.10 -48.94
CA GLY A 578 -1.09 -3.55 -50.25
C GLY A 578 0.41 -3.84 -50.31
N PHE A 579 1.21 -3.40 -49.33
CA PHE A 579 2.65 -3.70 -49.26
C PHE A 579 2.85 -5.15 -48.78
N ARG A 580 2.88 -6.11 -49.72
CA ARG A 580 3.44 -7.43 -49.44
C ARG A 580 4.98 -7.30 -49.48
N ILE A 581 5.65 -7.60 -48.39
CA ILE A 581 7.10 -7.84 -48.39
C ILE A 581 7.30 -9.10 -49.25
N ILE A 582 7.92 -8.94 -50.44
CA ILE A 582 8.36 -10.02 -51.32
C ILE A 582 9.62 -10.64 -50.68
#